data_1d0580d9fef4d5490e9fa58241299e96
#
_entry.id   1d0580d9fef4d5490e9fa58241299e96
#
_cell.length_a   1.000
_cell.length_b   1.000
_cell.length_c   1.000
_cell.angle_alpha   90.00
_cell.angle_beta   90.00
_cell.angle_gamma   90.00
#
_symmetry.space_group_name_H-M   'P 1'
#
loop_
_entity.id
_entity.type
_entity.pdbx_description
1 polymer ?
#
loop_
_entity_poly.entity_id
_entity_poly.type
_entity_poly.pdbx_seq_one_letter_code
_entity_poly.pdbx_strand_id
1 'polypeptide(L)'
;MEEKPIAVFDTGLLGPPVVARLYQDEIAVVHGGHIRTEQRIRYEQIAQVVVRKGLQRSSLIIERTGGHTLRVDGLGHVSAEQAREGIQIRVQDARRAGTSASSASAPSFAAQIRELAELKEAGLITEEEFRTKTRNLLDRM
;
A
#
# COMPACT_ATOMS: atom_id res chain seq x y z
N MET A 1 3.77 -23.70 -1.57
CA MET A 1 3.82 -23.16 -2.95
C MET A 1 4.67 -21.93 -2.94
N GLU A 2 5.71 -21.88 -3.75
CA GLU A 2 6.50 -20.67 -3.90
C GLU A 2 5.75 -19.68 -4.77
N GLU A 3 5.49 -18.53 -4.22
CA GLU A 3 4.87 -17.43 -4.94
C GLU A 3 5.89 -16.85 -5.92
N LYS A 4 5.54 -16.81 -7.21
CA LYS A 4 6.42 -16.26 -8.24
C LYS A 4 6.44 -14.74 -8.15
N PRO A 5 7.62 -14.10 -8.17
CA PRO A 5 7.69 -12.65 -8.26
C PRO A 5 7.15 -12.17 -9.61
N ILE A 6 6.43 -11.06 -9.60
CA ILE A 6 5.89 -10.42 -10.80
C ILE A 6 7.00 -9.71 -11.59
N ALA A 7 7.97 -9.14 -10.86
CA ALA A 7 9.14 -8.49 -11.42
C ALA A 7 10.36 -8.71 -10.53
N VAL A 8 11.53 -8.77 -11.15
CA VAL A 8 12.81 -8.94 -10.47
C VAL A 8 13.76 -7.87 -10.98
N PHE A 9 14.36 -7.12 -10.08
CA PHE A 9 15.36 -6.11 -10.37
C PHE A 9 16.66 -6.46 -9.65
N ASP A 10 17.74 -6.60 -10.41
CA ASP A 10 19.06 -6.95 -9.91
C ASP A 10 20.01 -5.75 -10.07
N THR A 11 20.87 -5.52 -9.10
CA THR A 11 21.86 -4.45 -9.15
C THR A 11 23.08 -4.72 -10.01
N GLY A 12 23.23 -5.94 -10.53
CA GLY A 12 24.25 -6.33 -11.49
C GLY A 12 25.68 -6.53 -10.91
N LEU A 13 26.66 -6.56 -11.80
CA LEU A 13 27.98 -7.17 -11.67
C LEU A 13 29.00 -6.51 -10.71
N LEU A 14 28.72 -5.35 -10.13
CA LEU A 14 29.70 -4.62 -9.32
C LEU A 14 29.21 -4.47 -7.86
N GLY A 15 29.62 -5.39 -7.03
CA GLY A 15 29.32 -5.39 -5.59
C GLY A 15 28.48 -6.58 -5.14
N PRO A 16 28.17 -6.68 -3.84
CA PRO A 16 27.28 -7.73 -3.38
C PRO A 16 25.91 -7.57 -4.04
N PRO A 17 25.37 -8.64 -4.68
CA PRO A 17 24.13 -8.53 -5.43
C PRO A 17 22.96 -8.18 -4.50
N VAL A 18 22.25 -7.13 -4.84
CA VAL A 18 20.96 -6.79 -4.22
C VAL A 18 19.87 -7.08 -5.23
N VAL A 19 18.92 -7.89 -4.86
CA VAL A 19 17.82 -8.30 -5.73
C VAL A 19 16.51 -7.85 -5.10
N ALA A 20 15.78 -6.99 -5.81
CA ALA A 20 14.43 -6.60 -5.44
C ALA A 20 13.42 -7.45 -6.21
N ARG A 21 12.57 -8.18 -5.50
CA ARG A 21 11.50 -9.01 -6.07
C ARG A 21 10.16 -8.43 -5.70
N LEU A 22 9.36 -8.11 -6.70
CA LEU A 22 8.01 -7.61 -6.52
C LEU A 22 7.03 -8.78 -6.57
N TYR A 23 6.27 -8.95 -5.50
CA TYR A 23 5.15 -9.89 -5.41
C TYR A 23 3.82 -9.13 -5.49
N GLN A 24 2.74 -9.82 -5.41
CA GLN A 24 1.41 -9.21 -5.50
C GLN A 24 1.12 -8.26 -4.34
N ASP A 25 1.46 -8.63 -3.12
CA ASP A 25 1.12 -7.91 -1.89
C ASP A 25 2.34 -7.31 -1.17
N GLU A 26 3.54 -7.71 -1.55
CA GLU A 26 4.77 -7.30 -0.88
C GLU A 26 5.95 -7.18 -1.85
N ILE A 27 6.98 -6.48 -1.38
CA ILE A 27 8.30 -6.45 -2.01
C ILE A 27 9.30 -7.16 -1.11
N ALA A 28 10.14 -8.01 -1.68
CA ALA A 28 11.25 -8.63 -0.98
C ALA A 28 12.57 -8.09 -1.54
N VAL A 29 13.41 -7.57 -0.66
CA VAL A 29 14.76 -7.12 -1.00
C VAL A 29 15.78 -8.05 -0.36
N VAL A 30 16.54 -8.72 -1.21
CA VAL A 30 17.56 -9.67 -0.81
C VAL A 30 18.94 -9.04 -1.01
N HIS A 31 19.65 -8.85 0.08
CA HIS A 31 21.05 -8.43 0.04
C HIS A 31 21.95 -9.67 0.02
N GLY A 32 22.71 -9.82 -1.06
CA GLY A 32 23.74 -10.84 -1.16
C GLY A 32 25.01 -10.40 -0.45
N GLY A 33 25.68 -11.33 0.21
CA GLY A 33 26.93 -11.13 0.95
C GLY A 33 27.29 -12.42 1.67
N HIS A 34 28.22 -12.35 2.62
CA HIS A 34 28.55 -13.49 3.48
C HIS A 34 27.35 -13.98 4.30
N ILE A 35 26.45 -13.05 4.65
CA ILE A 35 25.16 -13.34 5.27
C ILE A 35 24.09 -12.80 4.34
N ARG A 36 23.27 -13.70 3.82
CA ARG A 36 22.14 -13.34 2.99
C ARG A 36 21.01 -12.82 3.87
N THR A 37 20.65 -11.55 3.67
CA THR A 37 19.56 -10.91 4.40
C THR A 37 18.40 -10.64 3.44
N GLU A 38 17.21 -11.10 3.78
CA GLU A 38 15.98 -10.82 3.06
C GLU A 38 15.09 -9.95 3.91
N GLN A 39 14.67 -8.83 3.34
CA GLN A 39 13.68 -7.93 3.96
C GLN A 39 12.43 -7.90 3.13
N ARG A 40 11.29 -8.18 3.75
CA ARG A 40 9.98 -8.15 3.13
C ARG A 40 9.17 -6.98 3.66
N ILE A 41 8.57 -6.23 2.75
CA ILE A 41 7.74 -5.05 3.08
C ILE A 41 6.43 -5.17 2.31
N ARG A 42 5.33 -5.11 3.02
CA ARG A 42 4.00 -5.03 2.39
C ARG A 42 3.80 -3.65 1.79
N TYR A 43 3.13 -3.57 0.64
CA TYR A 43 2.86 -2.30 -0.02
C TYR A 43 2.07 -1.31 0.85
N GLU A 44 1.22 -1.81 1.74
CA GLU A 44 0.47 -1.00 2.73
C GLU A 44 1.39 -0.23 3.69
N GLN A 45 2.58 -0.76 3.95
CA GLN A 45 3.57 -0.17 4.85
C GLN A 45 4.50 0.83 4.16
N ILE A 46 4.38 1.00 2.86
CA ILE A 46 5.21 1.93 2.09
C ILE A 46 4.56 3.32 2.09
N ALA A 47 5.27 4.31 2.60
CA ALA A 47 4.85 5.70 2.59
C ALA A 47 5.15 6.36 1.25
N GLN A 48 6.38 6.21 0.76
CA GLN A 48 6.79 6.71 -0.55
C GLN A 48 7.98 5.94 -1.12
N VAL A 49 8.18 6.07 -2.43
CA VAL A 49 9.30 5.51 -3.16
C VAL A 49 9.96 6.61 -3.97
N VAL A 50 11.25 6.78 -3.80
CA VAL A 50 12.05 7.81 -4.47
C VAL A 50 13.22 7.18 -5.21
N VAL A 51 13.47 7.64 -6.42
CA VAL A 51 14.66 7.28 -7.18
C VAL A 51 15.64 8.44 -7.17
N ARG A 52 16.86 8.18 -6.72
CA ARG A 52 17.97 9.11 -6.85
C ARG A 52 18.88 8.68 -7.99
N LYS A 53 18.99 9.50 -9.01
CA LYS A 53 19.85 9.25 -10.17
C LYS A 53 21.28 9.70 -9.84
N GLY A 54 22.22 8.76 -9.94
CA GLY A 54 23.65 9.05 -9.93
C GLY A 54 24.21 9.16 -11.35
N LEU A 55 25.51 9.30 -11.48
CA LEU A 55 26.19 9.41 -12.78
C LEU A 55 26.02 8.18 -13.68
N GLN A 56 26.17 7.00 -13.12
CA GLN A 56 26.08 5.74 -13.87
C GLN A 56 24.95 4.84 -13.38
N ARG A 57 24.56 4.95 -12.13
CA ARG A 57 23.58 4.09 -11.48
C ARG A 57 22.62 4.91 -10.60
N SER A 58 21.47 4.33 -10.35
CA SER A 58 20.43 4.92 -9.51
C SER A 58 20.28 4.17 -8.20
N SER A 59 19.78 4.87 -7.20
CA SER A 59 19.38 4.30 -5.91
C SER A 59 17.87 4.37 -5.78
N LEU A 60 17.24 3.28 -5.38
CA LEU A 60 15.83 3.22 -5.03
C LEU A 60 15.70 3.33 -3.52
N ILE A 61 14.94 4.30 -3.05
CA ILE A 61 14.70 4.56 -1.64
C ILE A 61 13.24 4.29 -1.34
N ILE A 62 12.97 3.33 -0.48
CA ILE A 62 11.63 2.96 -0.03
C ILE A 62 11.47 3.41 1.40
N GLU A 63 10.62 4.39 1.62
CA GLU A 63 10.28 4.89 2.95
C GLU A 63 9.05 4.16 3.48
N ARG A 64 9.18 3.60 4.68
CA ARG A 64 8.11 2.89 5.36
C ARG A 64 7.34 3.81 6.29
N THR A 65 6.08 3.53 6.48
CA THR A 65 5.28 4.13 7.54
C THR A 65 5.89 3.75 8.89
N GLY A 66 6.29 4.74 9.68
CA GLY A 66 7.02 4.49 10.93
C GLY A 66 8.50 4.89 10.89
N GLY A 67 8.98 5.45 9.76
CA GLY A 67 10.29 6.10 9.68
C GLY A 67 11.47 5.20 9.31
N HIS A 68 11.25 3.94 8.99
CA HIS A 68 12.32 3.08 8.48
C HIS A 68 12.46 3.22 6.98
N THR A 69 13.69 3.38 6.53
CA THR A 69 14.03 3.53 5.10
C THR A 69 14.80 2.32 4.61
N LEU A 70 14.38 1.74 3.50
CA LEU A 70 15.13 0.72 2.79
C LEU A 70 15.73 1.32 1.52
N ARG A 71 17.02 1.11 1.34
CA ARG A 71 17.75 1.63 0.18
C ARG A 71 18.30 0.49 -0.66
N VAL A 72 18.09 0.57 -1.97
CA VAL A 72 18.65 -0.34 -2.96
C VAL A 72 19.55 0.46 -3.89
N ASP A 73 20.84 0.30 -3.74
CA ASP A 73 21.84 1.00 -4.55
C ASP A 73 22.30 0.15 -5.75
N GLY A 74 22.72 0.81 -6.79
CA GLY A 74 23.37 0.16 -7.93
C GLY A 74 22.43 -0.33 -9.03
N LEU A 75 21.19 0.12 -9.04
CA LEU A 75 20.26 -0.17 -10.15
C LEU A 75 20.59 0.66 -11.39
N GLY A 76 20.37 0.08 -12.57
CA GLY A 76 20.36 0.86 -13.80
C GLY A 76 19.25 1.93 -13.76
N HIS A 77 19.43 3.04 -14.47
CA HIS A 77 18.44 4.14 -14.47
C HIS A 77 17.05 3.68 -14.91
N VAL A 78 16.98 2.87 -15.96
CA VAL A 78 15.71 2.32 -16.46
C VAL A 78 15.09 1.34 -15.47
N SER A 79 15.91 0.46 -14.90
CA SER A 79 15.44 -0.53 -13.92
C SER A 79 14.93 0.14 -12.65
N ALA A 80 15.58 1.18 -12.16
CA ALA A 80 15.15 1.94 -11.00
C ALA A 80 13.80 2.65 -11.23
N GLU A 81 13.61 3.25 -12.41
CA GLU A 81 12.34 3.88 -12.78
C GLU A 81 11.21 2.85 -12.92
N GLN A 82 11.48 1.72 -13.56
CA GLN A 82 10.50 0.63 -13.68
C GLN A 82 10.13 0.04 -12.33
N ALA A 83 11.10 -0.13 -11.43
CA ALA A 83 10.86 -0.60 -10.07
C ALA A 83 9.99 0.39 -9.29
N ARG A 84 10.30 1.69 -9.36
CA ARG A 84 9.51 2.75 -8.74
C ARG A 84 8.07 2.74 -9.23
N GLU A 85 7.87 2.73 -10.53
CA GLU A 85 6.55 2.71 -11.15
C GLU A 85 5.75 1.47 -10.73
N GLY A 86 6.35 0.29 -10.82
CA GLY A 86 5.71 -0.96 -10.41
C GLY A 86 5.31 -0.99 -8.93
N ILE A 87 6.15 -0.46 -8.05
CA ILE A 87 5.86 -0.34 -6.62
C ILE A 87 4.75 0.68 -6.38
N GLN A 88 4.80 1.85 -7.01
CA GLN A 88 3.78 2.89 -6.86
C GLN A 88 2.39 2.43 -7.27
N ILE A 89 2.27 1.71 -8.37
CA ILE A 89 0.99 1.15 -8.83
C ILE A 89 0.43 0.20 -7.76
N ARG A 90 1.26 -0.69 -7.21
CA ARG A 90 0.83 -1.65 -6.18
C ARG A 90 0.51 -0.98 -4.85
N VAL A 91 1.24 0.04 -4.47
CA VAL A 91 0.96 0.85 -3.27
C VAL A 91 -0.41 1.53 -3.39
N GLN A 92 -0.70 2.10 -4.57
CA GLN A 92 -2.01 2.71 -4.82
C GLN A 92 -3.14 1.68 -4.79
N ASP A 93 -2.95 0.52 -5.39
CA ASP A 93 -3.92 -0.57 -5.36
C ASP A 93 -4.15 -1.09 -3.95
N ALA A 94 -3.10 -1.26 -3.15
CA ALA A 94 -3.20 -1.65 -1.75
C ALA A 94 -3.94 -0.60 -0.90
N ARG A 95 -3.70 0.68 -1.14
CA ARG A 95 -4.43 1.78 -0.48
C ARG A 95 -5.91 1.80 -0.85
N ARG A 96 -6.24 1.58 -2.13
CA ARG A 96 -7.62 1.48 -2.59
C ARG A 96 -8.33 0.28 -1.98
N ALA A 97 -7.68 -0.88 -1.93
CA ALA A 97 -8.22 -2.07 -1.28
C ALA A 97 -8.42 -1.86 0.22
N GLY A 98 -7.47 -1.22 0.90
CA GLY A 98 -7.57 -0.84 2.31
C GLY A 98 -8.72 0.15 2.55
N THR A 99 -8.90 1.15 1.70
CA THR A 99 -10.01 2.11 1.78
C THR A 99 -11.36 1.41 1.54
N SER A 100 -11.43 0.49 0.57
CA SER A 100 -12.63 -0.30 0.31
C SER A 100 -12.96 -1.24 1.47
N ALA A 101 -11.96 -1.89 2.06
CA ALA A 101 -12.13 -2.73 3.24
C ALA A 101 -12.51 -1.91 4.48
N SER A 102 -11.96 -0.72 4.64
CA SER A 102 -12.32 0.21 5.71
C SER A 102 -13.74 0.74 5.57
N SER A 103 -14.20 1.02 4.35
CA SER A 103 -15.59 1.41 4.09
C SER A 103 -16.58 0.26 4.26
N ALA A 104 -16.14 -0.99 4.10
CA ALA A 104 -16.97 -2.17 4.38
C ALA A 104 -17.08 -2.48 5.88
N SER A 105 -16.09 -2.10 6.70
CA SER A 105 -16.09 -2.36 8.15
C SER A 105 -16.74 -1.26 8.99
N ALA A 106 -16.85 -0.04 8.48
CA ALA A 106 -17.54 1.08 9.13
C ALA A 106 -18.26 1.91 8.05
N PRO A 107 -19.57 1.69 7.87
CA PRO A 107 -20.34 2.54 6.97
C PRO A 107 -20.20 3.99 7.42
N SER A 108 -19.89 4.88 6.48
CA SER A 108 -19.79 6.30 6.76
C SER A 108 -21.13 6.80 7.36
N PHE A 109 -21.11 7.83 8.22
CA PHE A 109 -22.34 8.41 8.77
C PHE A 109 -23.36 8.75 7.69
N ALA A 110 -22.88 9.24 6.54
CA ALA A 110 -23.74 9.52 5.39
C ALA A 110 -24.43 8.26 4.84
N ALA A 111 -23.74 7.13 4.80
CA ALA A 111 -24.32 5.84 4.38
C ALA A 111 -25.37 5.34 5.38
N GLN A 112 -25.10 5.46 6.68
CA GLN A 112 -26.07 5.08 7.74
C GLN A 112 -27.31 5.95 7.71
N ILE A 113 -27.18 7.26 7.52
CA ILE A 113 -28.32 8.18 7.38
C ILE A 113 -29.13 7.83 6.14
N ARG A 114 -28.49 7.52 5.04
CA ARG A 114 -29.16 7.10 3.79
C ARG A 114 -29.93 5.80 3.97
N GLU A 115 -29.34 4.81 4.62
CA GLU A 115 -29.99 3.54 4.96
C GLU A 115 -31.21 3.75 5.86
N LEU A 116 -31.10 4.62 6.87
CA LEU A 116 -32.23 5.01 7.72
C LEU A 116 -33.34 5.71 6.94
N ALA A 117 -33.00 6.56 5.97
CA ALA A 117 -33.96 7.21 5.09
C ALA A 117 -34.71 6.20 4.21
N GLU A 118 -34.01 5.22 3.65
CA GLU A 118 -34.60 4.12 2.88
C GLU A 118 -35.56 3.28 3.73
N LEU A 119 -35.19 2.97 4.97
CA LEU A 119 -36.05 2.23 5.92
C LEU A 119 -37.31 3.03 6.28
N LYS A 120 -37.21 4.35 6.39
CA LYS A 120 -38.36 5.24 6.61
C LYS A 120 -39.29 5.23 5.39
N GLU A 121 -38.77 5.37 4.18
CA GLU A 121 -39.57 5.32 2.93
C GLU A 121 -40.24 3.97 2.73
N ALA A 122 -39.57 2.88 3.11
CA ALA A 122 -40.14 1.52 3.11
C ALA A 122 -41.20 1.28 4.20
N GLY A 123 -41.38 2.23 5.12
CA GLY A 123 -42.35 2.12 6.21
C GLY A 123 -41.92 1.18 7.34
N LEU A 124 -40.65 0.78 7.37
CA LEU A 124 -40.08 -0.12 8.38
C LEU A 124 -39.75 0.57 9.70
N ILE A 125 -39.52 1.89 9.65
CA ILE A 125 -39.32 2.76 10.83
C ILE A 125 -40.18 4.00 10.73
N THR A 126 -40.57 4.52 11.89
CA THR A 126 -41.36 5.75 11.99
C THR A 126 -40.47 6.99 11.85
N GLU A 127 -41.08 8.15 11.59
CA GLU A 127 -40.33 9.41 11.51
C GLU A 127 -39.66 9.77 12.84
N GLU A 128 -40.28 9.45 13.96
CA GLU A 128 -39.69 9.67 15.29
C GLU A 128 -38.48 8.78 15.54
N GLU A 129 -38.53 7.51 15.11
CA GLU A 129 -37.40 6.59 15.19
C GLU A 129 -36.26 7.03 14.28
N PHE A 130 -36.56 7.52 13.09
CA PHE A 130 -35.57 8.09 12.19
C PHE A 130 -34.86 9.30 12.80
N ARG A 131 -35.61 10.23 13.38
CA ARG A 131 -35.04 11.42 14.07
C ARG A 131 -34.19 11.04 15.25
N THR A 132 -34.64 10.09 16.07
CA THR A 132 -33.91 9.62 17.26
C THR A 132 -32.59 8.94 16.85
N LYS A 133 -32.62 8.06 15.86
CA LYS A 133 -31.43 7.36 15.37
C LYS A 133 -30.45 8.31 14.71
N THR A 134 -30.93 9.26 13.92
CA THR A 134 -30.09 10.30 13.29
C THR A 134 -29.42 11.18 14.35
N ARG A 135 -30.16 11.60 15.39
CA ARG A 135 -29.60 12.38 16.50
C ARG A 135 -28.51 11.60 17.24
N ASN A 136 -28.75 10.32 17.54
CA ASN A 136 -27.76 9.46 18.20
C ASN A 136 -26.48 9.26 17.37
N LEU A 137 -26.61 9.24 16.04
CA LEU A 137 -25.47 9.19 15.15
C LEU A 137 -24.66 10.50 15.16
N LEU A 138 -25.34 11.64 15.18
CA LEU A 138 -24.71 12.95 15.25
C LEU A 138 -24.04 13.22 16.60
N ASP A 139 -24.60 12.73 17.69
CA ASP A 139 -24.02 12.86 19.04
C ASP A 139 -22.74 12.04 19.24
N ARG A 140 -22.48 11.07 18.37
CA ARG A 140 -21.25 10.27 18.37
C ARG A 140 -20.12 10.87 17.52
N MET A 141 -20.40 11.95 16.81
CA MET A 141 -19.39 12.69 16.06
C MET A 141 -18.62 13.64 16.99
#